data_79c1131107a6a172f56f2fed1b6005d7
#
_entry.id   79c1131107a6a172f56f2fed1b6005d7
#
_cell.length_a   1.000
_cell.length_b   1.000
_cell.length_c   1.000
_cell.angle_alpha   90.00
_cell.angle_beta   90.00
_cell.angle_gamma   90.00
#
_symmetry.space_group_name_H-M   'P 1'
#
loop_
_entity.id
_entity.type
_entity.pdbx_description
1 polymer ?
#
loop_
_entity_poly.entity_id
_entity_poly.type
_entity_poly.pdbx_seq_one_letter_code
_entity_poly.pdbx_strand_id
1 'polypeptide(L)' 'MTAEEIKKKDSEYIMHTYGRFDIVLDQGKGATLWDADGKQYVDLTSGIGVNSLGHGNPAIVNAVTKQAEKLMHASNL' A
#
# COMPACT_ATOMS: atom_id res chain seq x y z
N MET A 1 -13.24 -7.15 0.10
CA MET A 1 -13.40 -7.33 -1.37
C MET A 1 -12.42 -8.38 -1.86
N THR A 2 -12.85 -9.17 -2.84
CA THR A 2 -11.95 -10.12 -3.52
C THR A 2 -10.99 -9.39 -4.46
N ALA A 3 -9.92 -10.06 -4.88
CA ALA A 3 -8.99 -9.51 -5.87
C ALA A 3 -9.72 -9.13 -7.17
N GLU A 4 -10.62 -9.97 -7.63
CA GLU A 4 -11.40 -9.71 -8.86
C GLU A 4 -12.28 -8.47 -8.75
N GLU A 5 -12.94 -8.25 -7.61
CA GLU A 5 -13.74 -7.06 -7.35
C GLU A 5 -12.89 -5.79 -7.34
N ILE A 6 -11.70 -5.85 -6.74
CA ILE A 6 -10.77 -4.72 -6.70
C ILE A 6 -10.27 -4.38 -8.11
N LYS A 7 -9.86 -5.39 -8.88
CA LYS A 7 -9.40 -5.22 -10.26
C LYS A 7 -10.48 -4.62 -11.14
N LYS A 8 -11.73 -5.08 -10.97
CA LYS A 8 -12.88 -4.54 -11.71
C LYS A 8 -13.11 -3.07 -11.39
N LYS A 9 -13.10 -2.69 -10.12
CA LYS A 9 -13.26 -1.30 -9.70
C LYS A 9 -12.10 -0.42 -10.20
N ASP A 10 -10.89 -0.90 -10.13
CA ASP A 10 -9.72 -0.19 -10.68
C ASP A 10 -9.90 0.07 -12.18
N SER A 11 -10.32 -0.95 -12.93
CA SER A 11 -10.56 -0.84 -14.37
C SER A 11 -11.67 0.16 -14.72
N GLU A 12 -12.73 0.22 -13.89
CA GLU A 12 -13.90 1.07 -14.17
C GLU A 12 -13.71 2.52 -13.69
N TYR A 13 -13.04 2.73 -12.56
CA TYR A 13 -13.06 4.03 -11.89
C TYR A 13 -11.71 4.74 -11.83
N ILE A 14 -10.60 4.06 -12.07
CA ILE A 14 -9.27 4.66 -12.00
C ILE A 14 -8.73 4.90 -13.40
N MET A 15 -8.25 6.12 -13.65
CA MET A 15 -7.62 6.47 -14.93
C MET A 15 -6.39 5.60 -15.18
N HIS A 16 -6.29 5.04 -16.37
CA HIS A 16 -5.19 4.14 -16.74
C HIS A 16 -3.96 4.92 -17.21
N THR A 17 -3.38 5.72 -16.31
CA THR A 17 -2.16 6.48 -16.59
C THR A 17 -0.92 5.61 -16.63
N TYR A 18 -0.94 4.48 -15.94
CA TYR A 18 0.14 3.50 -15.91
C TYR A 18 -0.43 2.09 -16.07
N GLY A 19 0.35 1.20 -16.70
CA GLY A 19 0.06 -0.23 -16.67
C GLY A 19 0.35 -0.78 -15.26
N ARG A 20 -0.44 -1.77 -14.85
CA ARG A 20 -0.26 -2.45 -13.56
C ARG A 20 -0.02 -3.93 -13.76
N PHE A 21 0.76 -4.53 -12.87
CA PHE A 21 0.82 -5.98 -12.76
C PHE A 21 -0.53 -6.50 -12.24
N ASP A 22 -0.91 -7.69 -12.67
CA ASP A 22 -2.19 -8.30 -12.30
C ASP A 22 -2.13 -8.92 -10.90
N ILE A 23 -1.79 -8.11 -9.92
CA ILE A 23 -1.62 -8.50 -8.52
C ILE A 23 -2.31 -7.45 -7.64
N VAL A 24 -3.08 -7.92 -6.66
CA VAL A 24 -3.69 -7.05 -5.63
C VAL A 24 -2.96 -7.31 -4.31
N LEU A 25 -2.04 -6.42 -3.95
CA LEU A 25 -1.32 -6.52 -2.68
C LEU A 25 -2.23 -6.09 -1.53
N ASP A 26 -2.19 -6.83 -0.43
CA ASP A 26 -3.09 -6.63 0.72
C ASP A 26 -2.33 -6.37 2.01
N GLN A 27 -1.27 -7.13 2.29
CA GLN A 27 -0.53 -7.06 3.54
C GLN A 27 0.96 -7.03 3.32
N GLY A 28 1.69 -6.46 4.30
CA GLY A 28 3.13 -6.48 4.31
C GLY A 28 3.70 -6.51 5.72
N LYS A 29 4.83 -7.19 5.88
CA LYS A 29 5.60 -7.19 7.12
C LYS A 29 7.09 -7.34 6.80
N GLY A 30 7.90 -6.37 7.22
CA GLY A 30 9.31 -6.34 6.85
C GLY A 30 9.46 -6.29 5.32
N ALA A 31 10.15 -7.25 4.75
CA ALA A 31 10.35 -7.37 3.30
C ALA A 31 9.39 -8.37 2.64
N THR A 32 8.37 -8.82 3.35
CA THR A 32 7.41 -9.79 2.83
C THR A 32 6.08 -9.11 2.52
N LEU A 33 5.50 -9.43 1.36
CA LEU A 33 4.17 -8.99 0.94
C LEU A 33 3.27 -10.20 0.71
N TRP A 34 1.97 -10.01 0.91
CA TRP A 34 0.94 -10.98 0.56
C TRP A 34 -0.11 -10.31 -0.31
N ASP A 35 -0.53 -11.01 -1.35
CA ASP A 35 -1.65 -10.55 -2.16
C ASP A 35 -3.00 -10.92 -1.52
N ALA A 36 -4.08 -10.46 -2.14
CA ALA A 36 -5.43 -10.71 -1.66
C ALA A 36 -5.83 -12.19 -1.68
N ASP A 37 -5.09 -13.02 -2.42
CA ASP A 37 -5.31 -14.47 -2.48
C ASP A 37 -4.37 -15.23 -1.52
N GLY A 38 -3.56 -14.52 -0.75
CA GLY A 38 -2.64 -15.09 0.23
C GLY A 38 -1.29 -15.52 -0.32
N LYS A 39 -1.00 -15.26 -1.59
CA LYS A 39 0.31 -15.56 -2.17
C LYS A 39 1.37 -14.61 -1.63
N GLN A 40 2.53 -15.15 -1.34
CA GLN A 40 3.64 -14.45 -0.70
C GLN A 40 4.67 -13.97 -1.73
N TYR A 41 5.22 -12.78 -1.51
CA TYR A 41 6.23 -12.16 -2.35
C TYR A 41 7.35 -11.59 -1.50
N VAL A 42 8.55 -11.49 -2.06
CA VAL A 42 9.65 -10.72 -1.45
C VAL A 42 9.66 -9.33 -2.09
N ASP A 43 9.59 -8.30 -1.27
CA ASP A 43 9.65 -6.91 -1.73
C ASP A 43 11.10 -6.45 -1.84
N LEU A 44 11.60 -6.39 -3.07
CA LEU A 44 12.96 -5.92 -3.38
C LEU A 44 13.00 -4.45 -3.81
N THR A 45 11.84 -3.81 -4.00
CA THR A 45 11.78 -2.43 -4.50
C THR A 45 11.45 -1.42 -3.42
N SER A 46 10.85 -1.84 -2.32
CA SER A 46 10.47 -1.00 -1.18
C SER A 46 9.60 0.20 -1.59
N GLY A 47 8.75 0.04 -2.61
CA GLY A 47 7.96 1.15 -3.14
C GLY A 47 8.84 2.28 -3.69
N ILE A 48 9.96 1.93 -4.33
CA ILE A 48 11.00 2.85 -4.80
C ILE A 48 11.60 3.62 -3.60
N GLY A 49 11.98 2.88 -2.56
CA GLY A 49 12.65 3.39 -1.37
C GLY A 49 11.75 3.98 -0.28
N VAL A 50 10.45 4.09 -0.52
CA VAL A 50 9.50 4.64 0.46
C VAL A 50 9.45 3.77 1.72
N ASN A 51 9.49 2.45 1.56
CA ASN A 51 9.39 1.49 2.66
C ASN A 51 10.78 1.00 3.12
N SER A 52 11.75 1.89 3.21
CA SER A 52 13.14 1.54 3.57
C SER A 52 13.28 0.88 4.94
N LEU A 53 12.34 1.12 5.85
CA LEU A 53 12.30 0.48 7.17
C LEU A 53 11.44 -0.80 7.20
N GLY A 54 11.00 -1.26 6.05
CA GLY A 54 10.11 -2.40 5.91
C GLY A 54 8.64 -2.03 6.12
N HIS A 55 7.76 -2.99 5.77
CA HIS A 55 6.33 -2.83 5.96
C HIS A 55 5.94 -3.02 7.43
N GLY A 56 5.06 -2.16 7.93
CA GLY A 56 4.52 -2.30 9.27
C GLY A 56 5.51 -2.02 10.40
N ASN A 57 6.58 -1.27 10.15
CA ASN A 57 7.52 -0.89 11.21
C ASN A 57 6.78 -0.16 12.33
N PRO A 58 6.86 -0.63 13.59
CA PRO A 58 6.08 -0.06 14.70
C PRO A 58 6.34 1.42 14.95
N ALA A 59 7.56 1.90 14.75
CA ALA A 59 7.90 3.31 14.94
C ALA A 59 7.17 4.19 13.92
N ILE A 60 7.12 3.76 12.67
CA ILE A 60 6.41 4.47 11.59
C ILE A 60 4.90 4.43 11.81
N VAL A 61 4.35 3.24 12.07
CA VAL A 61 2.92 3.06 12.33
C VAL A 61 2.47 3.95 13.49
N ASN A 62 3.22 3.97 14.58
CA ASN A 62 2.90 4.78 15.76
C ASN A 62 2.97 6.28 15.46
N ALA A 63 3.98 6.74 14.74
CA ALA A 63 4.12 8.15 14.36
C ALA A 63 2.96 8.60 13.45
N VAL A 64 2.63 7.80 12.45
CA VAL A 64 1.52 8.09 11.53
C VAL A 64 0.19 8.11 12.27
N THR A 65 -0.07 7.13 13.13
CA THR A 65 -1.30 7.05 13.92
C THR A 65 -1.48 8.27 14.79
N LYS A 66 -0.46 8.66 15.54
CA LYS A 66 -0.52 9.82 16.43
C LYS A 66 -0.74 11.12 15.66
N GLN A 67 -0.06 11.29 14.53
CA GLN A 67 -0.20 12.50 13.74
C GLN A 67 -1.54 12.56 13.01
N ALA A 68 -2.04 11.42 12.52
CA ALA A 68 -3.35 11.34 11.86
C ALA A 68 -4.50 11.72 12.80
N GLU A 69 -4.38 11.43 14.10
CA GLU A 69 -5.36 11.83 15.11
C GLU A 69 -5.37 13.33 15.37
N LYS A 70 -4.31 14.05 14.99
CA LYS A 70 -4.19 15.50 15.24
C LYS A 70 -4.46 16.32 13.99
N LEU A 71 -3.70 16.06 12.93
CA LEU A 71 -3.76 16.85 11.71
C LEU A 71 -3.12 16.06 10.56
N MET A 72 -3.89 15.79 9.52
CA MET A 72 -3.40 15.16 8.31
C MET A 72 -2.95 16.17 7.27
N HIS A 73 -3.73 17.21 7.06
CA HIS A 73 -3.45 18.21 6.04
C HIS A 73 -4.14 19.52 6.37
N ALA A 74 -3.47 20.60 6.04
CA ALA A 74 -4.05 21.93 5.99
C ALA A 74 -3.41 22.70 4.84
N SER A 75 -4.20 23.49 4.12
CA SER A 75 -3.66 24.37 3.08
C SER A 75 -2.91 25.55 3.70
N ASN A 76 -1.85 25.98 3.07
CA ASN A 76 -1.16 27.23 3.39
C ASN A 76 -1.69 28.44 2.59
N LEU A 77 -2.82 28.26 1.94
CA LEU A 77 -3.48 29.32 1.17
C LEU A 77 -4.63 29.98 1.94
#